data_053ffb7e2ea8b41289f43bce6e24885f
#
_entry.id   053ffb7e2ea8b41289f43bce6e24885f
#
_cell.length_a   1.000
_cell.length_b   1.000
_cell.length_c   1.000
_cell.angle_alpha   90.00
_cell.angle_beta   90.00
_cell.angle_gamma   90.00
#
_symmetry.space_group_name_H-M   'P 1'
#
loop_
_entity.id
_entity.type
_entity.pdbx_description
1 polymer ?
#
loop_
_entity_poly.entity_id
_entity_poly.type
_entity_poly.pdbx_seq_one_letter_code
_entity_poly.pdbx_strand_id
1 'polypeptide(L)'
;ANFLGLSPSAKEALKSKNYIIYEHDHKYLKNRDPARFSNFVAPAHELVNVEFYQKARKILCQSGFHANIVKRNLNLDNIESVGGNLWTEEALQMLEQLASREKKDSCAVMDSPISHKNTPTAVRYCEATNREYALCSGNNYHAFLEQLGANNTLVFFPQTPETLSRIVVESRMMGMKVITNKLVGATQESWFKLKGIDLIEKMREKREEIPELIIGLMS
;
A
#
# COMPACT_ATOMS: atom_id res chain seq x y z
N ALA A 1 -3.38 -8.85 -8.70
CA ALA A 1 -2.50 -8.40 -9.75
C ALA A 1 -3.16 -7.41 -10.72
N ASN A 2 -2.47 -7.04 -11.78
CA ASN A 2 -2.98 -6.01 -12.68
C ASN A 2 -3.80 -6.63 -13.84
N PHE A 3 -5.07 -6.89 -13.61
CA PHE A 3 -5.99 -7.41 -14.62
C PHE A 3 -6.42 -6.37 -15.68
N LEU A 4 -6.06 -5.10 -15.52
CA LEU A 4 -6.42 -4.05 -16.49
C LEU A 4 -5.78 -4.28 -17.86
N GLY A 5 -4.61 -4.93 -17.92
CA GLY A 5 -3.95 -5.32 -19.17
C GLY A 5 -4.58 -6.51 -19.88
N LEU A 6 -5.55 -7.19 -19.28
CA LEU A 6 -6.26 -8.29 -19.94
C LEU A 6 -7.21 -7.76 -21.00
N SER A 7 -7.28 -8.45 -22.14
CA SER A 7 -8.27 -8.15 -23.17
C SER A 7 -9.70 -8.37 -22.64
N PRO A 8 -10.73 -7.75 -23.24
CA PRO A 8 -12.12 -8.02 -22.88
C PRO A 8 -12.48 -9.51 -22.96
N SER A 9 -12.01 -10.20 -24.02
CA SER A 9 -12.23 -11.65 -24.18
C SER A 9 -11.57 -12.49 -23.08
N ALA A 10 -10.35 -12.12 -22.64
CA ALA A 10 -9.68 -12.80 -21.54
C ALA A 10 -10.41 -12.59 -20.21
N LYS A 11 -10.91 -11.37 -19.94
CA LYS A 11 -11.73 -11.09 -18.75
C LYS A 11 -13.04 -11.90 -18.78
N GLU A 12 -13.69 -11.99 -19.95
CA GLU A 12 -14.91 -12.76 -20.10
C GLU A 12 -14.66 -14.26 -19.85
N ALA A 13 -13.60 -14.82 -20.42
CA ALA A 13 -13.21 -16.21 -20.19
C ALA A 13 -12.91 -16.48 -18.70
N LEU A 14 -12.30 -15.55 -17.98
CA LEU A 14 -12.01 -15.68 -16.54
C LEU A 14 -13.27 -15.69 -15.69
N LYS A 15 -14.32 -14.97 -16.08
CA LYS A 15 -15.60 -14.94 -15.32
C LYS A 15 -16.25 -16.32 -15.19
N SER A 16 -15.96 -17.26 -16.12
CA SER A 16 -16.42 -18.64 -16.04
C SER A 16 -15.51 -19.56 -15.23
N LYS A 17 -14.41 -19.04 -14.67
CA LYS A 17 -13.42 -19.79 -13.88
C LYS A 17 -13.49 -19.43 -12.42
N ASN A 18 -12.88 -20.27 -11.58
CA ASN A 18 -12.61 -19.92 -10.19
C ASN A 18 -11.38 -18.99 -10.13
N TYR A 19 -11.52 -17.76 -9.66
CA TYR A 19 -10.43 -16.81 -9.55
C TYR A 19 -10.57 -15.89 -8.34
N ILE A 20 -9.43 -15.37 -7.91
CA ILE A 20 -9.30 -14.40 -6.82
C ILE A 20 -8.72 -13.10 -7.39
N ILE A 21 -9.22 -11.98 -6.93
CA ILE A 21 -8.62 -10.67 -7.17
C ILE A 21 -7.77 -10.31 -5.95
N TYR A 22 -6.43 -10.22 -6.14
CA TYR A 22 -5.56 -9.59 -5.15
C TYR A 22 -5.44 -8.10 -5.52
N GLU A 23 -6.19 -7.27 -4.81
CA GLU A 23 -6.38 -5.86 -5.14
C GLU A 23 -5.30 -5.00 -4.50
N HIS A 24 -4.59 -4.23 -5.33
CA HIS A 24 -3.51 -3.33 -4.92
C HIS A 24 -3.85 -1.85 -5.17
N ASP A 25 -5.06 -1.58 -5.69
CA ASP A 25 -5.45 -0.26 -6.17
C ASP A 25 -6.97 -0.18 -6.15
N HIS A 26 -7.56 0.82 -6.75
CA HIS A 26 -9.01 1.01 -6.85
C HIS A 26 -9.49 0.81 -8.32
N LYS A 27 -9.19 -0.38 -8.91
CA LYS A 27 -9.46 -0.69 -10.32
C LYS A 27 -10.94 -0.86 -10.67
N TYR A 28 -11.81 -0.79 -9.68
CA TYR A 28 -13.25 -0.68 -9.84
C TYR A 28 -13.72 0.76 -10.14
N LEU A 29 -12.83 1.76 -10.09
CA LEU A 29 -13.08 3.15 -10.45
C LEU A 29 -12.42 3.51 -11.79
N LYS A 30 -13.08 4.31 -12.62
CA LYS A 30 -12.56 4.80 -13.90
C LYS A 30 -11.20 5.48 -13.75
N ASN A 31 -11.03 6.31 -12.73
CA ASN A 31 -9.82 7.08 -12.46
C ASN A 31 -8.96 6.51 -11.32
N ARG A 32 -9.35 5.41 -10.70
CA ARG A 32 -8.68 4.74 -9.58
C ARG A 32 -8.41 5.62 -8.36
N ASP A 33 -9.14 6.72 -8.22
CA ASP A 33 -8.96 7.68 -7.14
C ASP A 33 -10.27 7.92 -6.37
N PRO A 34 -10.48 7.21 -5.25
CA PRO A 34 -11.67 7.39 -4.43
C PRO A 34 -11.70 8.74 -3.69
N ALA A 35 -10.57 9.44 -3.53
CA ALA A 35 -10.54 10.75 -2.86
C ALA A 35 -11.31 11.84 -3.61
N ARG A 36 -11.62 11.61 -4.89
CA ARG A 36 -12.46 12.51 -5.69
C ARG A 36 -13.93 12.54 -5.26
N PHE A 37 -14.33 11.61 -4.40
CA PHE A 37 -15.72 11.44 -3.99
C PHE A 37 -15.87 11.58 -2.47
N SER A 38 -16.98 12.18 -2.05
CA SER A 38 -17.28 12.32 -0.63
C SER A 38 -17.27 10.97 0.06
N ASN A 39 -16.59 10.89 1.20
CA ASN A 39 -16.43 9.65 1.96
C ASN A 39 -15.85 8.48 1.15
N PHE A 40 -15.13 8.74 0.05
CA PHE A 40 -14.54 7.72 -0.85
C PHE A 40 -15.59 6.83 -1.53
N VAL A 41 -16.83 7.29 -1.69
CA VAL A 41 -17.91 6.54 -2.35
C VAL A 41 -18.26 7.20 -3.67
N ALA A 42 -17.96 6.50 -4.76
CA ALA A 42 -18.23 6.98 -6.11
C ALA A 42 -19.69 6.72 -6.53
N PRO A 43 -20.27 7.59 -7.36
CA PRO A 43 -21.56 7.31 -7.96
C PRO A 43 -21.45 6.13 -8.95
N ALA A 44 -22.56 5.41 -9.17
CA ALA A 44 -22.59 4.17 -9.94
C ALA A 44 -21.98 4.29 -11.36
N HIS A 45 -22.14 5.44 -12.01
CA HIS A 45 -21.60 5.67 -13.36
C HIS A 45 -20.07 5.79 -13.41
N GLU A 46 -19.40 5.97 -12.26
CA GLU A 46 -17.93 5.96 -12.15
C GLU A 46 -17.36 4.55 -11.89
N LEU A 47 -18.22 3.58 -11.57
CA LEU A 47 -17.80 2.21 -11.31
C LEU A 47 -17.56 1.47 -12.65
N VAL A 48 -16.47 0.71 -12.69
CA VAL A 48 -16.07 -0.12 -13.82
C VAL A 48 -15.68 -1.52 -13.35
N ASN A 49 -15.65 -2.48 -14.25
CA ASN A 49 -15.29 -3.87 -13.95
C ASN A 49 -16.16 -4.54 -12.85
N VAL A 50 -17.32 -3.99 -12.50
CA VAL A 50 -18.15 -4.43 -11.35
C VAL A 50 -18.45 -5.92 -11.44
N GLU A 51 -18.91 -6.40 -12.58
CA GLU A 51 -19.22 -7.82 -12.79
C GLU A 51 -17.99 -8.72 -12.60
N PHE A 52 -16.80 -8.26 -13.01
CA PHE A 52 -15.54 -8.98 -12.78
C PHE A 52 -15.20 -9.11 -11.30
N TYR A 53 -15.53 -8.11 -10.47
CA TYR A 53 -15.41 -8.21 -9.01
C TYR A 53 -16.48 -9.11 -8.40
N GLN A 54 -17.73 -9.03 -8.88
CA GLN A 54 -18.83 -9.84 -8.39
C GLN A 54 -18.61 -11.35 -8.63
N LYS A 55 -18.03 -11.73 -9.77
CA LYS A 55 -17.74 -13.11 -10.14
C LYS A 55 -16.50 -13.70 -9.48
N ALA A 56 -15.63 -12.87 -8.92
CA ALA A 56 -14.46 -13.35 -8.19
C ALA A 56 -14.89 -14.14 -6.94
N ARG A 57 -14.27 -15.29 -6.70
CA ARG A 57 -14.47 -16.08 -5.47
C ARG A 57 -14.16 -15.25 -4.22
N LYS A 58 -13.10 -14.46 -4.29
CA LYS A 58 -12.67 -13.56 -3.23
C LYS A 58 -11.92 -12.34 -3.79
N ILE A 59 -12.06 -11.21 -3.12
CA ILE A 59 -11.30 -9.99 -3.37
C ILE A 59 -10.45 -9.74 -2.13
N LEU A 60 -9.14 -9.90 -2.25
CA LEU A 60 -8.19 -9.72 -1.18
C LEU A 60 -7.60 -8.30 -1.24
N CYS A 61 -7.84 -7.52 -0.21
CA CYS A 61 -7.36 -6.14 -0.06
C CYS A 61 -6.17 -6.09 0.89
N GLN A 62 -5.25 -5.16 0.68
CA GLN A 62 -4.00 -5.07 1.44
C GLN A 62 -4.17 -4.61 2.89
N SER A 63 -5.24 -3.88 3.20
CA SER A 63 -5.55 -3.40 4.56
C SER A 63 -7.06 -3.38 4.81
N GLY A 64 -7.45 -3.32 6.08
CA GLY A 64 -8.83 -3.12 6.50
C GLY A 64 -9.40 -1.80 5.97
N PHE A 65 -8.60 -0.73 5.97
CA PHE A 65 -8.96 0.55 5.36
C PHE A 65 -9.31 0.41 3.87
N HIS A 66 -8.44 -0.28 3.12
CA HIS A 66 -8.67 -0.56 1.70
C HIS A 66 -9.94 -1.41 1.50
N ALA A 67 -10.09 -2.51 2.25
CA ALA A 67 -11.27 -3.38 2.16
C ALA A 67 -12.58 -2.61 2.44
N ASN A 68 -12.58 -1.71 3.41
CA ASN A 68 -13.74 -0.88 3.74
C ASN A 68 -14.12 0.06 2.60
N ILE A 69 -13.16 0.69 1.94
CA ILE A 69 -13.42 1.55 0.77
C ILE A 69 -14.00 0.72 -0.37
N VAL A 70 -13.42 -0.45 -0.68
CA VAL A 70 -13.91 -1.34 -1.74
C VAL A 70 -15.33 -1.83 -1.44
N LYS A 71 -15.61 -2.29 -0.20
CA LYS A 71 -16.94 -2.74 0.25
C LYS A 71 -18.01 -1.66 0.05
N ARG A 72 -17.71 -0.42 0.45
CA ARG A 72 -18.67 0.69 0.35
C ARG A 72 -19.00 1.09 -1.09
N ASN A 73 -18.08 0.84 -2.04
CA ASN A 73 -18.28 1.14 -3.45
C ASN A 73 -18.97 0.00 -4.21
N LEU A 74 -18.60 -1.25 -3.92
CA LEU A 74 -19.07 -2.41 -4.68
C LEU A 74 -20.26 -3.12 -4.03
N ASN A 75 -20.48 -2.91 -2.72
CA ASN A 75 -21.51 -3.58 -1.92
C ASN A 75 -21.45 -5.13 -2.08
N LEU A 76 -20.26 -5.70 -1.88
CA LEU A 76 -20.00 -7.13 -2.03
C LEU A 76 -19.51 -7.74 -0.71
N ASP A 77 -19.91 -8.98 -0.43
CA ASP A 77 -19.53 -9.73 0.78
C ASP A 77 -18.22 -10.53 0.62
N ASN A 78 -17.78 -10.77 -0.61
CA ASN A 78 -16.59 -11.55 -0.92
C ASN A 78 -15.27 -10.75 -0.79
N ILE A 79 -15.25 -9.63 -0.06
CA ILE A 79 -14.10 -8.75 0.15
C ILE A 79 -13.48 -9.01 1.52
N GLU A 80 -12.18 -9.25 1.55
CA GLU A 80 -11.42 -9.54 2.77
C GLU A 80 -10.09 -8.78 2.80
N SER A 81 -9.65 -8.40 4.01
CA SER A 81 -8.33 -7.80 4.20
C SER A 81 -7.30 -8.87 4.55
N VAL A 82 -6.16 -8.87 3.87
CA VAL A 82 -5.01 -9.69 4.26
C VAL A 82 -4.13 -9.00 5.32
N GLY A 83 -4.38 -7.73 5.58
CA GLY A 83 -3.64 -6.94 6.59
C GLY A 83 -2.13 -6.92 6.34
N GLY A 84 -1.70 -6.79 5.08
CA GLY A 84 -0.29 -6.81 4.71
C GLY A 84 -0.02 -6.85 3.22
N ASN A 85 1.23 -7.10 2.87
CA ASN A 85 1.69 -7.32 1.50
C ASN A 85 2.79 -8.38 1.49
N LEU A 86 3.26 -8.72 0.29
CA LEU A 86 4.37 -9.66 0.09
C LEU A 86 5.65 -8.87 -0.22
N TRP A 87 6.70 -9.17 0.52
CA TRP A 87 8.08 -8.80 0.23
C TRP A 87 8.88 -10.07 -0.06
N THR A 88 9.86 -9.99 -0.94
CA THR A 88 10.80 -11.10 -1.11
C THR A 88 11.72 -11.20 0.12
N GLU A 89 12.32 -12.36 0.35
CA GLU A 89 13.24 -12.54 1.49
C GLU A 89 14.45 -11.62 1.36
N GLU A 90 14.96 -11.44 0.16
CA GLU A 90 16.07 -10.51 -0.12
C GLU A 90 15.71 -9.07 0.25
N ALA A 91 14.46 -8.66 -0.02
CA ALA A 91 13.99 -7.33 0.37
C ALA A 91 13.88 -7.18 1.89
N LEU A 92 13.40 -8.21 2.60
CA LEU A 92 13.32 -8.21 4.07
C LEU A 92 14.71 -8.20 4.71
N GLN A 93 15.65 -8.99 4.21
CA GLN A 93 17.05 -9.00 4.68
C GLN A 93 17.73 -7.64 4.47
N MET A 94 17.48 -7.00 3.32
CA MET A 94 17.97 -5.66 3.06
C MET A 94 17.39 -4.63 4.06
N LEU A 95 16.08 -4.67 4.32
CA LEU A 95 15.43 -3.78 5.28
C LEU A 95 15.97 -4.00 6.70
N GLU A 96 16.31 -5.23 7.07
CA GLU A 96 16.94 -5.59 8.34
C GLU A 96 18.35 -4.99 8.46
N GLN A 97 19.15 -5.08 7.40
CA GLN A 97 20.46 -4.44 7.35
C GLN A 97 20.34 -2.90 7.47
N LEU A 98 19.36 -2.30 6.80
CA LEU A 98 19.11 -0.86 6.90
C LEU A 98 18.55 -0.45 8.27
N ALA A 99 17.81 -1.32 8.95
CA ALA A 99 17.31 -1.07 10.30
C ALA A 99 18.44 -0.93 11.34
N SER A 100 19.53 -1.68 11.18
CA SER A 100 20.69 -1.68 12.07
C SER A 100 21.65 -0.50 11.86
N ARG A 101 21.53 0.23 10.73
CA ARG A 101 22.41 1.37 10.43
C ARG A 101 22.07 2.59 11.28
N GLU A 102 23.10 3.36 11.64
CA GLU A 102 22.92 4.67 12.25
C GLU A 102 22.17 5.61 11.30
N LYS A 103 21.25 6.40 11.83
CA LYS A 103 20.40 7.30 11.06
C LYS A 103 20.64 8.75 11.46
N LYS A 104 20.63 9.63 10.46
CA LYS A 104 20.65 11.08 10.71
C LYS A 104 19.35 11.51 11.37
N ASP A 105 19.44 12.50 12.26
CA ASP A 105 18.25 13.14 12.83
C ASP A 105 17.64 14.12 11.82
N SER A 106 17.11 13.56 10.75
CA SER A 106 16.52 14.28 9.63
C SER A 106 15.29 13.53 9.10
N CYS A 107 14.49 14.22 8.31
CA CYS A 107 13.32 13.68 7.66
C CYS A 107 13.65 13.20 6.24
N ALA A 108 13.20 12.03 5.87
CA ALA A 108 13.11 11.59 4.48
C ALA A 108 11.77 12.05 3.90
N VAL A 109 11.81 12.69 2.75
CA VAL A 109 10.63 13.07 1.95
C VAL A 109 10.76 12.40 0.59
N MET A 110 9.76 11.61 0.20
CA MET A 110 9.76 10.99 -1.13
C MET A 110 9.68 12.07 -2.21
N ASP A 111 10.69 12.14 -3.08
CA ASP A 111 10.66 12.97 -4.28
C ASP A 111 9.93 12.23 -5.41
N SER A 112 8.70 12.64 -5.67
CA SER A 112 7.84 11.97 -6.65
C SER A 112 7.17 12.99 -7.58
N PRO A 113 7.24 12.78 -8.90
CA PRO A 113 6.50 13.58 -9.87
C PRO A 113 5.00 13.31 -9.85
N ILE A 114 4.56 12.27 -9.12
CA ILE A 114 3.16 11.87 -9.04
C ILE A 114 2.44 12.80 -8.05
N SER A 115 1.54 13.62 -8.54
CA SER A 115 0.88 14.68 -7.76
C SER A 115 0.21 14.19 -6.48
N HIS A 116 -0.45 13.04 -6.50
CA HIS A 116 -1.13 12.51 -5.32
C HIS A 116 -0.18 12.00 -4.21
N LYS A 117 1.11 11.80 -4.50
CA LYS A 117 2.13 11.53 -3.47
C LYS A 117 2.46 12.77 -2.64
N ASN A 118 2.19 13.97 -3.20
CA ASN A 118 2.14 15.24 -2.50
C ASN A 118 3.45 15.65 -1.80
N THR A 119 4.57 15.43 -2.47
CA THR A 119 5.91 15.86 -2.02
C THR A 119 5.93 17.31 -1.49
N PRO A 120 5.30 18.31 -2.17
CA PRO A 120 5.34 19.69 -1.70
C PRO A 120 4.74 19.90 -0.29
N THR A 121 3.73 19.13 0.08
CA THR A 121 3.15 19.24 1.45
C THR A 121 4.08 18.66 2.51
N ALA A 122 4.78 17.58 2.20
CA ALA A 122 5.78 17.01 3.10
C ALA A 122 6.95 17.98 3.32
N VAL A 123 7.43 18.63 2.25
CA VAL A 123 8.47 19.67 2.32
C VAL A 123 8.00 20.84 3.19
N ARG A 124 6.84 21.43 2.90
CA ARG A 124 6.29 22.55 3.70
C ARG A 124 6.14 22.18 5.19
N TYR A 125 5.77 20.94 5.49
CA TYR A 125 5.69 20.48 6.87
C TYR A 125 7.08 20.50 7.55
N CYS A 126 8.12 20.00 6.88
CA CYS A 126 9.48 20.02 7.41
C CYS A 126 9.97 21.45 7.66
N GLU A 127 9.78 22.33 6.69
CA GLU A 127 10.11 23.77 6.79
C GLU A 127 9.38 24.44 7.95
N ALA A 128 8.05 24.30 8.02
CA ALA A 128 7.21 24.91 9.06
C ALA A 128 7.52 24.38 10.48
N THR A 129 8.09 23.18 10.59
CA THR A 129 8.47 22.58 11.87
C THR A 129 9.98 22.66 12.14
N ASN A 130 10.72 23.40 11.30
CA ASN A 130 12.17 23.58 11.37
C ASN A 130 12.93 22.25 11.48
N ARG A 131 12.57 21.26 10.63
CA ARG A 131 13.19 19.95 10.54
C ARG A 131 14.09 19.88 9.33
N GLU A 132 15.30 19.38 9.52
CA GLU A 132 16.16 18.99 8.40
C GLU A 132 15.49 17.89 7.58
N TYR A 133 15.57 17.96 6.26
CA TYR A 133 15.02 16.93 5.39
C TYR A 133 15.88 16.64 4.16
N ALA A 134 15.77 15.43 3.66
CA ALA A 134 16.33 14.99 2.39
C ALA A 134 15.22 14.56 1.44
N LEU A 135 15.29 15.03 0.19
CA LEU A 135 14.47 14.51 -0.89
C LEU A 135 15.04 13.17 -1.34
N CYS A 136 14.26 12.11 -1.23
CA CYS A 136 14.66 10.75 -1.55
C CYS A 136 14.04 10.31 -2.87
N SER A 137 14.86 10.04 -3.86
CA SER A 137 14.51 9.44 -5.15
C SER A 137 15.60 8.44 -5.53
N GLY A 138 15.25 7.39 -6.26
CA GLY A 138 16.24 6.39 -6.63
C GLY A 138 15.93 5.79 -8.00
N ASN A 139 16.99 5.48 -8.77
CA ASN A 139 16.87 4.84 -10.07
C ASN A 139 16.43 3.35 -9.96
N ASN A 140 16.56 2.78 -8.77
CA ASN A 140 16.12 1.44 -8.46
C ASN A 140 15.66 1.35 -6.99
N TYR A 141 15.00 0.26 -6.66
CA TYR A 141 14.42 0.03 -5.33
C TYR A 141 15.46 0.05 -4.20
N HIS A 142 16.62 -0.55 -4.42
CA HIS A 142 17.68 -0.64 -3.42
C HIS A 142 18.23 0.76 -3.07
N ALA A 143 18.66 1.52 -4.09
CA ALA A 143 19.17 2.88 -3.90
C ALA A 143 18.15 3.82 -3.24
N PHE A 144 16.87 3.65 -3.58
CA PHE A 144 15.80 4.41 -2.94
C PHE A 144 15.68 4.09 -1.44
N LEU A 145 15.69 2.80 -1.06
CA LEU A 145 15.61 2.41 0.35
C LEU A 145 16.86 2.84 1.15
N GLU A 146 18.05 2.85 0.55
CA GLU A 146 19.26 3.35 1.20
C GLU A 146 19.16 4.85 1.52
N GLN A 147 18.69 5.66 0.56
CA GLN A 147 18.49 7.09 0.79
C GLN A 147 17.42 7.34 1.87
N LEU A 148 16.32 6.60 1.79
CA LEU A 148 15.22 6.69 2.75
C LEU A 148 15.70 6.33 4.16
N GLY A 149 16.34 5.17 4.31
CA GLY A 149 16.81 4.60 5.58
C GLY A 149 17.99 5.32 6.23
N ALA A 150 18.64 6.26 5.52
CA ALA A 150 19.67 7.13 6.10
C ALA A 150 19.09 8.17 7.07
N ASN A 151 17.77 8.35 7.11
CA ASN A 151 17.07 9.32 7.94
C ASN A 151 16.26 8.61 9.04
N ASN A 152 16.00 9.27 10.17
CA ASN A 152 15.26 8.66 11.28
C ASN A 152 13.74 8.82 11.19
N THR A 153 13.23 9.67 10.29
CA THR A 153 11.81 9.98 10.19
C THR A 153 11.37 10.03 8.71
N LEU A 154 10.28 9.35 8.35
CA LEU A 154 9.57 9.56 7.09
C LEU A 154 8.50 10.63 7.26
N VAL A 155 8.41 11.60 6.35
CA VAL A 155 7.27 12.52 6.22
C VAL A 155 6.57 12.27 4.89
N PHE A 156 5.30 11.84 4.95
CA PHE A 156 4.54 11.44 3.76
C PHE A 156 3.05 11.75 3.93
N PHE A 157 2.50 12.66 3.13
CA PHE A 157 1.10 13.10 3.19
C PHE A 157 0.37 12.87 1.86
N PRO A 158 0.00 11.63 1.51
CA PRO A 158 -0.71 11.37 0.26
C PRO A 158 -2.04 12.12 0.20
N GLN A 159 -2.49 12.45 -1.02
CA GLN A 159 -3.79 13.09 -1.28
C GLN A 159 -4.88 12.06 -1.56
N THR A 160 -4.52 10.83 -1.91
CA THR A 160 -5.45 9.74 -2.18
C THR A 160 -5.26 8.60 -1.17
N PRO A 161 -6.30 7.79 -0.90
CA PRO A 161 -6.17 6.59 -0.09
C PRO A 161 -5.09 5.65 -0.63
N GLU A 162 -4.04 5.46 0.15
CA GLU A 162 -3.02 4.43 -0.08
C GLU A 162 -3.55 3.10 0.47
N THR A 163 -3.62 2.09 -0.35
CA THR A 163 -4.18 0.78 0.01
C THR A 163 -3.47 0.11 1.18
N LEU A 164 -2.15 0.28 1.24
CA LEU A 164 -1.26 -0.07 2.36
C LEU A 164 -0.17 1.01 2.53
N SER A 165 0.47 1.39 1.44
CA SER A 165 1.66 2.21 1.31
C SER A 165 2.96 1.50 1.71
N ARG A 166 3.62 0.86 0.72
CA ARG A 166 4.89 0.14 0.96
C ARG A 166 5.95 1.02 1.59
N ILE A 167 6.10 2.27 1.12
CA ILE A 167 7.10 3.20 1.66
C ILE A 167 6.92 3.43 3.17
N VAL A 168 5.68 3.50 3.65
CA VAL A 168 5.38 3.68 5.08
C VAL A 168 5.74 2.43 5.87
N VAL A 169 5.41 1.25 5.37
CA VAL A 169 5.75 -0.03 6.02
C VAL A 169 7.25 -0.25 6.02
N GLU A 170 7.92 -0.02 4.89
CA GLU A 170 9.37 -0.17 4.73
C GLU A 170 10.14 0.79 5.65
N SER A 171 9.68 2.03 5.78
CA SER A 171 10.27 2.98 6.75
C SER A 171 10.12 2.48 8.18
N ARG A 172 8.97 1.92 8.54
CA ARG A 172 8.76 1.31 9.86
C ARG A 172 9.65 0.08 10.06
N MET A 173 9.81 -0.77 9.05
CA MET A 173 10.72 -1.92 9.09
C MET A 173 12.18 -1.49 9.27
N MET A 174 12.58 -0.35 8.68
CA MET A 174 13.90 0.25 8.92
C MET A 174 14.03 0.96 10.27
N GLY A 175 13.04 0.87 11.17
CA GLY A 175 13.10 1.48 12.50
C GLY A 175 12.79 2.99 12.54
N MET A 176 12.37 3.59 11.42
CA MET A 176 12.08 5.02 11.32
C MET A 176 10.77 5.40 12.01
N LYS A 177 10.67 6.66 12.46
CA LYS A 177 9.39 7.31 12.77
C LYS A 177 8.65 7.61 11.47
N VAL A 178 7.32 7.68 11.52
CA VAL A 178 6.48 8.06 10.38
C VAL A 178 5.53 9.17 10.79
N ILE A 179 5.55 10.26 10.03
CA ILE A 179 4.61 11.38 10.12
C ILE A 179 3.78 11.35 8.84
N THR A 180 2.48 11.10 8.99
CA THR A 180 1.57 10.94 7.85
C THR A 180 0.14 11.35 8.22
N ASN A 181 -0.76 11.28 7.24
CA ASN A 181 -2.19 11.54 7.43
C ASN A 181 -3.02 10.23 7.49
N LYS A 182 -4.34 10.35 7.64
CA LYS A 182 -5.27 9.22 7.78
C LYS A 182 -5.53 8.45 6.47
N LEU A 183 -4.89 8.83 5.37
CA LEU A 183 -5.09 8.21 4.06
C LEU A 183 -4.17 7.00 3.80
N VAL A 184 -3.42 6.55 4.79
CA VAL A 184 -2.48 5.44 4.66
C VAL A 184 -3.05 4.19 5.34
N GLY A 185 -3.36 3.15 4.58
CA GLY A 185 -3.99 1.92 5.09
C GLY A 185 -3.16 1.22 6.17
N ALA A 186 -1.85 1.16 6.02
CA ALA A 186 -0.95 0.54 7.00
C ALA A 186 -1.10 1.13 8.41
N THR A 187 -1.37 2.43 8.54
CA THR A 187 -1.49 3.09 9.86
C THR A 187 -2.70 2.64 10.66
N GLN A 188 -3.66 1.96 10.02
CA GLN A 188 -4.88 1.46 10.64
C GLN A 188 -4.79 -0.03 11.00
N GLU A 189 -3.69 -0.69 10.66
CA GLU A 189 -3.45 -2.09 11.01
C GLU A 189 -2.90 -2.22 12.44
N SER A 190 -3.32 -3.28 13.14
CA SER A 190 -2.93 -3.52 14.55
C SER A 190 -1.42 -3.65 14.74
N TRP A 191 -0.71 -4.19 13.74
CA TRP A 191 0.73 -4.34 13.75
C TRP A 191 1.51 -3.04 13.48
N PHE A 192 0.87 -1.94 13.09
CA PHE A 192 1.57 -0.69 12.75
C PHE A 192 2.36 -0.10 13.91
N LYS A 193 2.02 -0.46 15.14
CA LYS A 193 2.80 -0.10 16.35
C LYS A 193 4.20 -0.72 16.37
N LEU A 194 4.40 -1.86 15.71
CA LEU A 194 5.70 -2.52 15.57
C LEU A 194 6.64 -1.70 14.68
N LYS A 195 7.94 -1.90 14.85
CA LYS A 195 8.99 -1.31 13.99
C LYS A 195 10.27 -2.14 14.05
N GLY A 196 11.18 -1.90 13.09
CA GLY A 196 12.43 -2.64 13.02
C GLY A 196 12.18 -4.13 12.84
N ILE A 197 12.94 -4.95 13.52
CA ILE A 197 12.92 -6.41 13.43
C ILE A 197 11.53 -6.99 13.73
N ASP A 198 10.85 -6.50 14.76
CA ASP A 198 9.51 -7.01 15.11
C ASP A 198 8.51 -6.86 13.95
N LEU A 199 8.59 -5.77 13.19
CA LEU A 199 7.73 -5.57 12.03
C LEU A 199 8.20 -6.40 10.83
N ILE A 200 9.49 -6.60 10.67
CA ILE A 200 10.05 -7.48 9.62
C ILE A 200 9.58 -8.93 9.84
N GLU A 201 9.66 -9.45 11.06
CA GLU A 201 9.14 -10.78 11.39
C GLU A 201 7.64 -10.88 11.11
N LYS A 202 6.86 -9.85 11.49
CA LYS A 202 5.44 -9.83 11.15
C LYS A 202 5.17 -9.86 9.65
N MET A 203 6.01 -9.24 8.83
CA MET A 203 5.89 -9.31 7.37
C MET A 203 6.39 -10.66 6.81
N ARG A 204 7.32 -11.37 7.48
CA ARG A 204 7.67 -12.76 7.17
C ARG A 204 6.49 -13.70 7.42
N GLU A 205 5.80 -13.57 8.55
CA GLU A 205 4.55 -14.31 8.81
C GLU A 205 3.53 -14.09 7.68
N LYS A 206 3.35 -12.83 7.22
CA LYS A 206 2.43 -12.50 6.13
C LYS A 206 2.81 -13.16 4.79
N ARG A 207 4.08 -13.42 4.54
CA ARG A 207 4.53 -14.16 3.34
C ARG A 207 4.08 -15.62 3.34
N GLU A 208 3.84 -16.21 4.50
CA GLU A 208 3.30 -17.56 4.65
C GLU A 208 1.77 -17.53 4.70
N GLU A 209 1.19 -16.69 5.54
CA GLU A 209 -0.26 -16.57 5.73
C GLU A 209 -1.02 -16.25 4.43
N ILE A 210 -0.52 -15.31 3.61
CA ILE A 210 -1.24 -14.84 2.42
C ILE A 210 -1.31 -15.92 1.33
N PRO A 211 -0.22 -16.61 0.95
CA PRO A 211 -0.28 -17.74 0.02
C PRO A 211 -1.14 -18.89 0.52
N GLU A 212 -1.05 -19.25 1.80
CA GLU A 212 -1.87 -20.30 2.40
C GLU A 212 -3.37 -19.98 2.32
N LEU A 213 -3.73 -18.72 2.65
CA LEU A 213 -5.11 -18.24 2.47
C LEU A 213 -5.57 -18.38 1.01
N ILE A 214 -4.73 -17.98 0.04
CA ILE A 214 -5.05 -18.07 -1.39
C ILE A 214 -5.25 -19.53 -1.81
N ILE A 215 -4.37 -20.43 -1.39
CA ILE A 215 -4.46 -21.89 -1.70
C ILE A 215 -5.75 -22.45 -1.10
N GLY A 216 -6.03 -22.18 0.18
CA GLY A 216 -7.26 -22.62 0.84
C GLY A 216 -8.53 -22.09 0.19
N LEU A 217 -8.50 -20.87 -0.35
CA LEU A 217 -9.62 -20.31 -1.11
C LEU A 217 -9.77 -20.92 -2.51
N MET A 218 -8.73 -21.52 -3.09
CA MET A 218 -8.76 -22.11 -4.43
C MET A 218 -9.03 -23.61 -4.42
N SER A 219 -8.83 -24.26 -3.27
CA SER A 219 -9.24 -25.65 -3.02
C SER A 219 -10.74 -25.76 -2.85
#